data_1bbbb31ffd1dfdba1a163f488681ce00
#
_entry.id   1bbbb31ffd1dfdba1a163f488681ce00
#
_cell.length_a   1.000
_cell.length_b   1.000
_cell.length_c   1.000
_cell.angle_alpha   90.00
_cell.angle_beta   90.00
_cell.angle_gamma   90.00
#
_symmetry.space_group_name_H-M   'P 1'
#
loop_
_entity.id
_entity.type
_entity.pdbx_description
1 polymer ?
#
loop_
_entity_poly.entity_id
_entity_poly.type
_entity_poly.pdbx_seq_one_letter_code
_entity_poly.pdbx_strand_id
1 'polypeptide(L)' 'MKIKIGQVWKHPYGYILKVANYDDTNGKYLMKICGQNYYFYARPQTILTWQLQKRG' A
#
# COMPACT_ATOMS: atom_id res chain seq x y z
N MET A 1 4.92 0.61 -13.37
CA MET A 1 3.77 -0.05 -12.74
C MET A 1 2.93 0.96 -11.99
N LYS A 2 1.63 0.83 -12.05
CA LYS A 2 0.72 1.79 -11.45
C LYS A 2 0.10 1.21 -10.18
N ILE A 3 0.10 2.01 -9.11
CA ILE A 3 -0.50 1.61 -7.84
C ILE A 3 -2.00 1.89 -7.91
N LYS A 4 -2.82 0.92 -7.50
CA LYS A 4 -4.28 1.04 -7.52
C LYS A 4 -4.87 0.65 -6.17
N ILE A 5 -5.99 1.28 -5.82
CA ILE A 5 -6.76 0.93 -4.63
C ILE A 5 -7.20 -0.54 -4.75
N GLY A 6 -7.07 -1.28 -3.67
CA GLY A 6 -7.40 -2.71 -3.62
C GLY A 6 -6.22 -3.63 -3.85
N GLN A 7 -5.11 -3.14 -4.37
CA GLN A 7 -3.90 -3.95 -4.52
C GLN A 7 -3.36 -4.37 -3.17
N VAL A 8 -2.71 -5.55 -3.15
CA VAL A 8 -2.07 -6.07 -1.94
C VAL A 8 -0.57 -6.16 -2.21
N TRP A 9 0.21 -5.59 -1.30
CA TRP A 9 1.66 -5.52 -1.39
C TRP A 9 2.29 -6.16 -0.16
N LYS A 10 3.47 -6.74 -0.33
CA LYS A 10 4.23 -7.33 0.78
C LYS A 10 5.44 -6.45 1.10
N HIS A 11 5.49 -5.98 2.35
CA HIS A 11 6.62 -5.21 2.86
C HIS A 11 7.84 -6.12 3.05
N PRO A 12 9.07 -5.60 2.87
CA PRO A 12 10.28 -6.40 3.11
C PRO A 12 10.36 -7.06 4.49
N TYR A 13 9.71 -6.47 5.49
CA TYR A 13 9.64 -7.05 6.84
C TYR A 13 8.54 -8.11 6.99
N GLY A 14 7.83 -8.43 5.91
CA GLY A 14 6.81 -9.48 5.95
C GLY A 14 5.39 -9.02 6.15
N TYR A 15 5.15 -7.74 6.37
CA TYR A 15 3.79 -7.22 6.51
C TYR A 15 3.04 -7.33 5.19
N ILE A 16 1.77 -7.71 5.27
CA ILE A 16 0.88 -7.72 4.11
C ILE A 16 0.02 -6.46 4.20
N LEU A 17 0.07 -5.66 3.15
CA LEU A 17 -0.51 -4.32 3.14
C LEU A 17 -1.47 -4.19 1.97
N LYS A 18 -2.63 -3.57 2.22
CA LYS A 18 -3.61 -3.30 1.17
C LYS A 18 -3.70 -1.80 0.93
N VAL A 19 -3.77 -1.41 -0.34
CA VAL A 19 -4.00 -0.01 -0.71
C VAL A 19 -5.46 0.32 -0.42
N ALA A 20 -5.71 1.13 0.60
CA ALA A 20 -7.06 1.46 1.04
C ALA A 20 -7.60 2.72 0.37
N ASN A 21 -6.74 3.71 0.12
CA ASN A 21 -7.17 4.96 -0.48
C ASN A 21 -5.96 5.72 -1.02
N TYR A 22 -6.23 6.82 -1.70
CA TYR A 22 -5.20 7.73 -2.21
C TYR A 22 -5.48 9.14 -1.73
N ASP A 23 -4.47 9.78 -1.16
CA ASP A 23 -4.54 11.18 -0.74
C ASP A 23 -3.91 12.03 -1.84
N ASP A 24 -4.74 12.63 -2.70
CA ASP A 24 -4.25 13.43 -3.83
C ASP A 24 -3.66 14.77 -3.39
N THR A 25 -3.98 15.26 -2.19
CA THR A 25 -3.42 16.48 -1.65
C THR A 25 -1.92 16.31 -1.36
N ASN A 26 -1.56 15.18 -0.79
CA ASN A 26 -0.17 14.88 -0.40
C ASN A 26 0.54 13.92 -1.34
N GLY A 27 -0.17 13.33 -2.31
CA GLY A 27 0.41 12.37 -3.23
C GLY A 27 0.82 11.06 -2.57
N LYS A 28 0.12 10.65 -1.52
CA LYS A 28 0.43 9.43 -0.76
C LYS A 28 -0.74 8.48 -0.77
N TYR A 29 -0.44 7.19 -0.60
CA TYR A 29 -1.45 6.16 -0.49
C TYR A 29 -1.68 5.80 0.97
N LEU A 30 -2.95 5.62 1.33
CA LEU A 30 -3.32 5.09 2.64
C LEU A 30 -3.23 3.59 2.58
N MET A 31 -2.35 3.01 3.39
CA MET A 31 -2.12 1.57 3.45
C MET A 31 -2.70 1.00 4.73
N LYS A 32 -3.34 -0.15 4.61
CA LYS A 32 -3.86 -0.88 5.77
C LYS A 32 -3.06 -2.17 5.94
N ILE A 33 -2.62 -2.45 7.17
CA ILE A 33 -2.00 -3.72 7.50
C ILE A 33 -3.10 -4.77 7.58
N CYS A 34 -3.03 -5.81 6.72
CA CYS A 34 -4.04 -6.86 6.70
C CYS A 34 -4.07 -7.58 8.04
N GLY A 35 -5.28 -7.81 8.55
CA GLY A 35 -5.47 -8.44 9.86
C GLY A 35 -5.41 -7.51 11.04
N GLN A 36 -5.15 -6.22 10.83
CA GLN A 36 -5.09 -5.22 11.91
C GLN A 36 -5.85 -3.97 11.51
N ASN A 37 -6.29 -3.20 12.49
CA ASN A 37 -6.92 -1.89 12.29
C ASN A 37 -5.87 -0.78 12.29
N TYR A 38 -4.80 -0.98 11.58
CA TYR A 38 -3.70 -0.02 11.54
C TYR A 38 -3.53 0.50 10.12
N TYR A 39 -3.48 1.84 9.98
CA TYR A 39 -3.31 2.53 8.70
C TYR A 39 -2.12 3.45 8.78
N PHE A 40 -1.43 3.62 7.66
CA PHE A 40 -0.37 4.62 7.54
C PHE A 40 -0.27 5.07 6.09
N TYR A 41 0.36 6.22 5.87
CA TYR A 41 0.57 6.74 4.53
C TYR A 41 1.92 6.32 4.00
N ALA A 42 1.97 5.97 2.71
CA ALA A 42 3.21 5.62 2.03
C ALA A 42 3.26 6.32 0.66
N ARG A 43 4.44 6.75 0.30
CA ARG A 43 4.67 7.37 -1.01
C ARG A 43 4.69 6.30 -2.10
N PRO A 44 4.28 6.66 -3.35
CA PRO A 44 4.31 5.69 -4.44
C PRO A 44 5.67 5.03 -4.64
N GLN A 45 6.76 5.83 -4.62
CA GLN A 45 8.09 5.30 -4.82
C GLN A 45 8.52 4.33 -3.72
N THR A 46 8.00 4.50 -2.51
CA THR A 46 8.24 3.54 -1.41
C THR A 46 7.51 2.23 -1.65
N ILE A 47 6.23 2.31 -2.05
CA ILE A 47 5.41 1.12 -2.31
C ILE A 47 6.01 0.30 -3.44
N LEU A 48 6.53 0.94 -4.47
CA LEU A 48 7.12 0.26 -5.63
C LEU A 48 8.40 -0.50 -5.30
N THR A 49 8.99 -0.30 -4.13
CA THR A 49 10.10 -1.14 -3.64
C THR A 49 9.62 -2.42 -2.98
N TRP A 50 8.32 -2.52 -2.71
CA TRP A 50 7.70 -3.71 -2.10
C TRP A 50 7.32 -4.71 -3.18
N GLN A 51 6.84 -5.87 -2.76
CA GLN A 51 6.44 -6.94 -3.68
C GLN A 51 4.92 -6.94 -3.87
N LEU A 52 4.47 -6.79 -5.11
CA LEU A 52 3.05 -6.87 -5.43
C LEU A 52 2.56 -8.31 -5.28
N GLN A 53 1.50 -8.50 -4.48
CA GLN A 53 0.90 -9.81 -4.22
C GLN A 53 -0.39 -10.01 -5.00
N LYS A 54 -1.23 -8.98 -5.05
CA LYS A 54 -2.49 -9.00 -5.80
C LYS A 54 -2.70 -7.68 -6.51
N ARG A 55 -3.22 -7.75 -7.70
CA ARG A 55 -3.45 -6.57 -8.54
C ARG A 55 -4.72 -5.78 -8.22
N GLY A 56 -5.44 -6.22 -7.24
CA GLY A 56 -6.64 -5.50 -6.80
C GLY A 56 -7.95 -6.12 -7.23
#